data_d67c012270ad04fd8242d43eae0eb851
#
_entry.id   d67c012270ad04fd8242d43eae0eb851
#
_cell.length_a   1.000
_cell.length_b   1.000
_cell.length_c   1.000
_cell.angle_alpha   90.00
_cell.angle_beta   90.00
_cell.angle_gamma   90.00
#
_symmetry.space_group_name_H-M   'P 1'
#
loop_
_entity.id
_entity.type
_entity.pdbx_description
1 polymer ?
#
loop_
_entity_poly.entity_id
_entity_poly.type
_entity_poly.pdbx_seq_one_letter_code
_entity_poly.pdbx_strand_id
1 'polypeptide(L)'
;MSALRLLGWSLLAVLVSGWLALVEVFWLPLRAGGVPVPVSILVAVTANLLLPPTALRLSRSRVVAVLPAGVWLVVVIGGMSRRPEGDLVITGGGPTGTVNLAFLLVGALAAALALGRVLGGGPVLSPDAGPRLPGRADSGTGGAR
;
A
#
# COMPACT_ATOMS: atom_id res chain seq x y z
N MET A 1 17.29 12.97 7.51
CA MET A 1 16.91 12.02 8.58
C MET A 1 18.12 11.13 8.86
N SER A 2 18.38 10.76 10.14
CA SER A 2 19.47 9.83 10.45
C SER A 2 19.12 8.42 9.96
N ALA A 3 20.14 7.65 9.56
CA ALA A 3 19.97 6.25 9.10
C ALA A 3 19.25 5.39 10.15
N LEU A 4 19.56 5.59 11.43
CA LEU A 4 18.90 4.90 12.55
C LEU A 4 17.38 5.14 12.58
N ARG A 5 16.94 6.34 12.28
CA ARG A 5 15.52 6.69 12.25
C ARG A 5 14.80 6.03 11.08
N LEU A 6 15.44 5.96 9.91
CA LEU A 6 14.91 5.22 8.76
C LEU A 6 14.81 3.73 9.05
N LEU A 7 15.85 3.14 9.65
CA LEU A 7 15.82 1.73 10.05
C LEU A 7 14.69 1.45 11.04
N GLY A 8 14.50 2.30 12.04
CA GLY A 8 13.40 2.16 13.01
C GLY A 8 12.03 2.17 12.33
N TRP A 9 11.78 3.12 11.42
CA TRP A 9 10.52 3.16 10.68
C TRP A 9 10.34 1.97 9.73
N SER A 10 11.41 1.50 9.08
CA SER A 10 11.37 0.31 8.23
C SER A 10 11.01 -0.93 9.02
N LEU A 11 11.66 -1.13 10.18
CA LEU A 11 11.39 -2.26 11.05
C LEU A 11 9.95 -2.23 11.57
N LEU A 12 9.47 -1.08 12.02
CA LEU A 12 8.10 -0.91 12.48
C LEU A 12 7.09 -1.22 11.36
N ALA A 13 7.33 -0.71 10.15
CA ALA A 13 6.47 -0.97 9.00
C ALA A 13 6.40 -2.47 8.65
N VAL A 14 7.54 -3.15 8.68
CA VAL A 14 7.62 -4.61 8.42
C VAL A 14 6.92 -5.40 9.51
N LEU A 15 7.14 -5.09 10.78
CA LEU A 15 6.54 -5.81 11.91
C LEU A 15 5.02 -5.64 11.94
N VAL A 16 4.53 -4.40 11.79
CA VAL A 16 3.08 -4.12 11.83
C VAL A 16 2.38 -4.76 10.65
N SER A 17 2.90 -4.60 9.43
CA SER A 17 2.27 -5.18 8.25
C SER A 17 2.36 -6.70 8.22
N GLY A 18 3.49 -7.27 8.64
CA GLY A 18 3.67 -8.71 8.72
C GLY A 18 2.74 -9.36 9.74
N TRP A 19 2.64 -8.77 10.93
CA TRP A 19 1.70 -9.22 11.96
C TRP A 19 0.25 -9.17 11.46
N LEU A 20 -0.15 -8.04 10.86
CA LEU A 20 -1.51 -7.86 10.38
C LEU A 20 -1.84 -8.86 9.25
N ALA A 21 -0.92 -9.05 8.30
CA ALA A 21 -1.07 -10.01 7.22
C ALA A 21 -1.20 -11.46 7.75
N LEU A 22 -0.43 -11.83 8.77
CA LEU A 22 -0.56 -13.14 9.43
C LEU A 22 -1.95 -13.31 10.05
N VAL A 23 -2.43 -12.33 10.81
CA VAL A 23 -3.77 -12.36 11.40
C VAL A 23 -4.83 -12.51 10.32
N GLU A 24 -4.72 -11.77 9.22
CA GLU A 24 -5.65 -11.85 8.09
C GLU A 24 -5.69 -13.26 7.47
N VAL A 25 -4.51 -13.86 7.22
CA VAL A 25 -4.40 -15.22 6.67
C VAL A 25 -5.00 -16.27 7.61
N PHE A 26 -4.77 -16.15 8.91
CA PHE A 26 -5.34 -17.07 9.89
C PHE A 26 -6.86 -16.90 10.07
N TRP A 27 -7.40 -15.72 9.79
CA TRP A 27 -8.85 -15.45 9.87
C TRP A 27 -9.60 -15.77 8.58
N LEU A 28 -8.91 -16.08 7.48
CA LEU A 28 -9.54 -16.45 6.20
C LEU A 28 -10.56 -17.60 6.34
N PRO A 29 -10.29 -18.69 7.09
CA PRO A 29 -11.25 -19.79 7.26
C PRO A 29 -12.37 -19.48 8.27
N LEU A 30 -12.48 -18.27 8.80
CA LEU A 30 -13.49 -17.91 9.80
C LEU A 30 -14.90 -18.11 9.24
N ARG A 31 -15.72 -18.86 9.97
CA ARG A 31 -17.12 -19.13 9.63
C ARG A 31 -18.03 -18.80 10.82
N ALA A 32 -19.12 -18.10 10.54
CA ALA A 32 -20.19 -17.86 11.49
C ALA A 32 -21.45 -18.61 11.01
N GLY A 33 -21.94 -19.57 11.77
CA GLY A 33 -23.10 -20.35 11.38
C GLY A 33 -22.94 -21.14 10.06
N GLY A 34 -21.72 -21.58 9.73
CA GLY A 34 -21.43 -22.29 8.48
C GLY A 34 -21.18 -21.40 7.26
N VAL A 35 -21.43 -20.09 7.36
CA VAL A 35 -21.19 -19.11 6.29
C VAL A 35 -19.80 -18.49 6.43
N PRO A 36 -18.98 -18.44 5.35
CA PRO A 36 -17.70 -17.73 5.38
C PRO A 36 -17.90 -16.25 5.67
N VAL A 37 -17.18 -15.72 6.66
CA VAL A 37 -17.27 -14.29 7.01
C VAL A 37 -16.06 -13.55 6.41
N PRO A 38 -16.25 -12.62 5.46
CA PRO A 38 -15.16 -12.00 4.73
C PRO A 38 -14.45 -10.88 5.51
N VAL A 39 -14.30 -11.01 6.84
CA VAL A 39 -13.64 -10.00 7.68
C VAL A 39 -12.21 -9.76 7.23
N SER A 40 -11.47 -10.82 6.87
CA SER A 40 -10.09 -10.71 6.40
C SER A 40 -9.97 -9.83 5.14
N ILE A 41 -10.96 -9.86 4.24
CA ILE A 41 -10.98 -9.01 3.03
C ILE A 41 -11.07 -7.54 3.43
N LEU A 42 -11.97 -7.20 4.35
CA LEU A 42 -12.13 -5.82 4.82
C LEU A 42 -10.88 -5.31 5.53
N VAL A 43 -10.28 -6.15 6.37
CA VAL A 43 -9.03 -5.79 7.07
C VAL A 43 -7.89 -5.63 6.07
N ALA A 44 -7.73 -6.53 5.11
CA ALA A 44 -6.69 -6.44 4.07
C ALA A 44 -6.82 -5.17 3.23
N VAL A 45 -8.03 -4.85 2.78
CA VAL A 45 -8.27 -3.61 2.03
C VAL A 45 -7.92 -2.38 2.86
N THR A 46 -8.41 -2.32 4.09
CA THR A 46 -8.18 -1.18 4.98
C THR A 46 -6.69 -1.03 5.29
N ALA A 47 -6.02 -2.12 5.67
CA ALA A 47 -4.60 -2.14 5.98
C ALA A 47 -3.75 -1.72 4.76
N ASN A 48 -3.99 -2.32 3.60
CA ASN A 48 -3.24 -2.01 2.39
C ASN A 48 -3.48 -0.59 1.87
N LEU A 49 -4.65 0.00 2.11
CA LEU A 49 -4.91 1.41 1.75
C LEU A 49 -4.29 2.40 2.73
N LEU A 50 -4.21 2.06 4.03
CA LEU A 50 -3.79 2.99 5.08
C LEU A 50 -2.30 2.89 5.43
N LEU A 51 -1.71 1.69 5.45
CA LEU A 51 -0.32 1.51 5.88
C LEU A 51 0.71 2.22 4.99
N PRO A 52 0.67 2.11 3.64
CA PRO A 52 1.64 2.78 2.78
C PRO A 52 1.65 4.32 2.94
N PRO A 53 0.51 5.04 2.87
CA PRO A 53 0.52 6.48 3.05
C PRO A 53 0.89 6.90 4.48
N THR A 54 0.53 6.13 5.49
CA THR A 54 0.93 6.38 6.88
C THR A 54 2.44 6.22 7.04
N ALA A 55 3.02 5.15 6.49
CA ALA A 55 4.46 4.93 6.50
C ALA A 55 5.22 6.07 5.78
N LEU A 56 4.67 6.58 4.66
CA LEU A 56 5.23 7.74 3.97
C LEU A 56 5.21 8.99 4.85
N ARG A 57 4.07 9.28 5.49
CA ARG A 57 3.91 10.47 6.36
C ARG A 57 4.89 10.46 7.53
N LEU A 58 5.06 9.31 8.18
CA LEU A 58 5.90 9.16 9.36
C LEU A 58 7.40 9.13 9.02
N SER A 59 7.77 8.35 7.99
CA SER A 59 9.16 8.17 7.60
C SER A 59 9.67 9.22 6.62
N ARG A 60 8.77 9.88 5.88
CA ARG A 60 9.08 10.74 4.74
C ARG A 60 9.93 10.04 3.67
N SER A 61 9.85 8.72 3.59
CA SER A 61 10.61 7.89 2.66
C SER A 61 9.66 7.01 1.84
N ARG A 62 9.75 7.12 0.53
CA ARG A 62 8.98 6.28 -0.41
C ARG A 62 9.36 4.80 -0.29
N VAL A 63 10.62 4.51 0.00
CA VAL A 63 11.10 3.14 0.20
C VAL A 63 10.40 2.50 1.40
N VAL A 64 10.34 3.20 2.54
CA VAL A 64 9.63 2.72 3.73
C VAL A 64 8.14 2.55 3.46
N ALA A 65 7.56 3.41 2.65
CA ALA A 65 6.13 3.36 2.32
C ALA A 65 5.74 2.16 1.44
N VAL A 66 6.66 1.59 0.69
CA VAL A 66 6.42 0.38 -0.13
C VAL A 66 6.46 -0.90 0.72
N LEU A 67 7.19 -0.90 1.83
CA LEU A 67 7.40 -2.09 2.66
C LEU A 67 6.10 -2.77 3.11
N PRO A 68 5.07 -2.06 3.63
CA PRO A 68 3.85 -2.70 4.08
C PRO A 68 3.18 -3.57 3.01
N ALA A 69 3.04 -3.05 1.79
CA ALA A 69 2.43 -3.78 0.69
C ALA A 69 3.29 -4.98 0.24
N GLY A 70 4.61 -4.81 0.19
CA GLY A 70 5.54 -5.89 -0.13
C GLY A 70 5.52 -7.02 0.90
N VAL A 71 5.56 -6.68 2.19
CA VAL A 71 5.49 -7.66 3.29
C VAL A 71 4.15 -8.39 3.28
N TRP A 72 3.04 -7.66 3.11
CA TRP A 72 1.72 -8.27 2.99
C TRP A 72 1.68 -9.32 1.88
N LEU A 73 2.16 -8.96 0.69
CA LEU A 73 2.18 -9.87 -0.46
C LEU A 73 3.03 -11.13 -0.19
N VAL A 74 4.20 -10.97 0.40
CA VAL A 74 5.09 -12.09 0.76
C VAL A 74 4.41 -13.04 1.75
N VAL A 75 3.74 -12.52 2.78
CA VAL A 75 3.03 -13.31 3.78
C VAL A 75 1.86 -14.06 3.15
N VAL A 76 1.06 -13.41 2.30
CA VAL A 76 -0.08 -14.03 1.63
C VAL A 76 0.37 -15.13 0.67
N ILE A 77 1.39 -14.87 -0.16
CA ILE A 77 1.96 -15.89 -1.06
C ILE A 77 2.54 -17.05 -0.26
N GLY A 78 3.25 -16.76 0.85
CA GLY A 78 3.74 -17.78 1.75
C GLY A 78 2.63 -18.66 2.35
N GLY A 79 1.49 -18.04 2.68
CA GLY A 79 0.30 -18.77 3.14
C GLY A 79 -0.36 -19.67 2.07
N MET A 80 -0.15 -19.37 0.78
CA MET A 80 -0.61 -20.18 -0.34
C MET A 80 0.34 -21.35 -0.65
N SER A 81 1.54 -21.35 -0.11
CA SER A 81 2.53 -22.39 -0.35
C SER A 81 2.18 -23.66 0.39
N ARG A 82 2.34 -24.80 -0.29
CA ARG A 82 2.10 -26.11 0.28
C ARG A 82 3.13 -26.40 1.39
N ARG A 83 2.65 -26.78 2.56
CA ARG A 83 3.52 -27.23 3.65
C ARG A 83 4.00 -28.65 3.41
N PRO A 84 5.12 -29.08 4.00
CA PRO A 84 5.63 -30.46 3.90
C PRO A 84 4.60 -31.49 4.35
N GLU A 85 3.73 -31.14 5.30
CA GLU A 85 2.64 -31.98 5.83
C GLU A 85 1.46 -32.09 4.85
N GLY A 86 1.49 -31.42 3.70
CA GLY A 86 0.44 -31.47 2.67
C GLY A 86 -0.74 -30.54 2.92
N ASP A 87 -0.74 -29.80 4.02
CA ASP A 87 -1.81 -28.86 4.37
C ASP A 87 -1.60 -27.48 3.72
N LEU A 88 -2.70 -26.84 3.34
CA LEU A 88 -2.73 -25.49 2.77
C LEU A 88 -3.47 -24.56 3.72
N VAL A 89 -2.82 -23.47 4.14
CA VAL A 89 -3.50 -22.43 4.95
C VAL A 89 -4.54 -21.71 4.08
N ILE A 90 -4.23 -21.48 2.82
CA ILE A 90 -5.15 -20.88 1.84
C ILE A 90 -5.52 -21.98 0.82
N THR A 91 -6.72 -22.54 0.96
CA THR A 91 -7.22 -23.60 0.06
C THR A 91 -7.77 -23.03 -1.24
N GLY A 92 -7.54 -23.72 -2.37
CA GLY A 92 -7.96 -23.27 -3.71
C GLY A 92 -9.32 -23.81 -4.18
N GLY A 93 -10.04 -24.61 -3.39
CA GLY A 93 -11.27 -25.28 -3.82
C GLY A 93 -12.55 -24.82 -3.13
N GLY A 94 -13.71 -24.97 -3.82
CA GLY A 94 -15.03 -24.69 -3.27
C GLY A 94 -15.30 -23.23 -2.89
N PRO A 95 -16.34 -22.94 -2.09
CA PRO A 95 -16.69 -21.60 -1.65
C PRO A 95 -15.56 -20.88 -0.90
N THR A 96 -14.74 -21.62 -0.16
CA THR A 96 -13.57 -21.09 0.55
C THR A 96 -12.51 -20.62 -0.43
N GLY A 97 -12.29 -21.32 -1.54
CA GLY A 97 -11.36 -20.91 -2.59
C GLY A 97 -11.76 -19.58 -3.25
N THR A 98 -13.06 -19.35 -3.45
CA THR A 98 -13.57 -18.07 -3.97
C THR A 98 -13.28 -16.92 -3.01
N VAL A 99 -13.47 -17.11 -1.69
CA VAL A 99 -13.15 -16.10 -0.67
C VAL A 99 -11.64 -15.83 -0.64
N ASN A 100 -10.81 -16.86 -0.74
CA ASN A 100 -9.35 -16.72 -0.75
C ASN A 100 -8.87 -15.96 -1.99
N LEU A 101 -9.45 -16.26 -3.17
CA LEU A 101 -9.13 -15.53 -4.40
C LEU A 101 -9.58 -14.07 -4.31
N ALA A 102 -10.77 -13.81 -3.80
CA ALA A 102 -11.26 -12.46 -3.59
C ALA A 102 -10.37 -11.68 -2.62
N PHE A 103 -9.95 -12.30 -1.51
CA PHE A 103 -9.00 -11.73 -0.56
C PHE A 103 -7.69 -11.31 -1.24
N LEU A 104 -7.09 -12.20 -2.04
CA LEU A 104 -5.85 -11.92 -2.74
C LEU A 104 -6.02 -10.80 -3.77
N LEU A 105 -7.03 -10.88 -4.63
CA LEU A 105 -7.24 -9.91 -5.71
C LEU A 105 -7.59 -8.53 -5.17
N VAL A 106 -8.53 -8.46 -4.23
CA VAL A 106 -8.99 -7.18 -3.69
C VAL A 106 -7.92 -6.56 -2.79
N GLY A 107 -7.21 -7.36 -1.99
CA GLY A 107 -6.08 -6.92 -1.19
C GLY A 107 -4.91 -6.40 -2.05
N ALA A 108 -4.56 -7.11 -3.12
CA ALA A 108 -3.52 -6.69 -4.06
C ALA A 108 -3.92 -5.41 -4.81
N LEU A 109 -5.18 -5.28 -5.23
CA LEU A 109 -5.68 -4.05 -5.86
C LEU A 109 -5.61 -2.86 -4.89
N ALA A 110 -6.00 -3.05 -3.64
CA ALA A 110 -5.89 -2.01 -2.60
C ALA A 110 -4.43 -1.59 -2.38
N ALA A 111 -3.50 -2.55 -2.31
CA ALA A 111 -2.07 -2.28 -2.22
C ALA A 111 -1.55 -1.51 -3.43
N ALA A 112 -1.90 -1.92 -4.65
CA ALA A 112 -1.51 -1.26 -5.89
C ALA A 112 -2.02 0.19 -5.95
N LEU A 113 -3.27 0.42 -5.57
CA LEU A 113 -3.85 1.77 -5.49
C LEU A 113 -3.12 2.65 -4.47
N ALA A 114 -2.80 2.12 -3.29
CA ALA A 114 -2.07 2.86 -2.28
C ALA A 114 -0.65 3.20 -2.74
N LEU A 115 0.06 2.24 -3.35
CA LEU A 115 1.39 2.46 -3.91
C LEU A 115 1.35 3.46 -5.07
N GLY A 116 0.35 3.37 -5.95
CA GLY A 116 0.15 4.34 -7.02
C GLY A 116 0.04 5.78 -6.50
N ARG A 117 -0.72 5.99 -5.41
CA ARG A 117 -0.83 7.31 -4.76
C ARG A 117 0.47 7.75 -4.10
N VAL A 118 1.19 6.84 -3.45
CA VAL A 118 2.45 7.12 -2.74
C VAL A 118 3.59 7.43 -3.70
N LEU A 119 3.69 6.68 -4.79
CA LEU A 119 4.77 6.80 -5.77
C LEU A 119 4.44 7.82 -6.86
N GLY A 120 3.17 7.91 -7.28
CA GLY A 120 2.68 8.79 -8.33
C GLY A 120 2.44 10.23 -7.88
N GLY A 121 2.58 10.56 -6.60
CA GLY A 121 2.53 11.93 -6.07
C GLY A 121 3.70 12.77 -6.57
N GLY A 122 3.70 13.06 -7.88
CA GLY A 122 4.41 14.19 -8.45
C GLY A 122 3.83 15.49 -7.89
N PRO A 123 4.51 16.63 -8.05
CA PRO A 123 3.97 17.92 -7.67
C PRO A 123 2.59 18.05 -8.32
N VAL A 124 1.56 18.23 -7.50
CA VAL A 124 0.24 18.64 -7.98
C VAL A 124 0.51 19.87 -8.83
N LEU A 125 0.28 19.76 -10.15
CA LEU A 125 0.31 20.92 -11.02
C LEU A 125 -0.66 21.92 -10.38
N SER A 126 -0.10 22.97 -9.77
CA SER A 126 -0.90 24.04 -9.22
C SER A 126 -1.77 24.55 -10.38
N PRO A 127 -3.10 24.57 -10.23
CA PRO A 127 -3.99 25.10 -11.28
C PRO A 127 -3.65 26.53 -11.67
N ASP A 128 -2.88 27.23 -10.81
CA ASP A 128 -2.44 28.61 -10.98
C ASP A 128 -1.14 28.80 -11.77
N ALA A 129 -0.54 27.72 -12.31
CA ALA A 129 0.53 27.88 -13.29
C ALA A 129 -0.08 28.29 -14.65
N GLY A 130 -0.75 29.42 -14.67
CA GLY A 130 -1.18 30.08 -15.89
C GLY A 130 0.02 30.31 -16.82
N PRO A 131 -0.21 30.37 -18.15
CA PRO A 131 0.88 30.60 -19.10
C PRO A 131 1.66 31.85 -18.69
N ARG A 132 2.94 31.68 -18.33
CA ARG A 132 3.83 32.82 -18.18
C ARG A 132 3.93 33.44 -19.55
N LEU A 133 3.21 34.54 -19.76
CA LEU A 133 3.34 35.33 -20.95
C LEU A 133 4.84 35.73 -21.06
N PRO A 134 5.48 35.55 -22.24
CA PRO A 134 6.84 36.00 -22.45
C PRO A 134 6.89 37.47 -22.16
N GLY A 135 7.88 37.88 -21.38
CA GLY A 135 8.04 39.22 -20.82
C GLY A 135 7.78 40.32 -21.83
N ARG A 136 6.89 41.21 -21.46
CA ARG A 136 6.73 42.51 -22.09
C ARG A 136 8.09 43.19 -21.96
N ALA A 137 8.78 43.30 -23.08
CA ALA A 137 10.00 44.07 -23.15
C ALA A 137 9.68 45.49 -22.67
N ASP A 138 10.27 45.87 -21.55
CA ASP A 138 10.30 47.25 -21.10
C ASP A 138 11.04 48.08 -22.20
N SER A 139 10.26 48.72 -23.02
CA SER A 139 10.77 49.78 -23.88
C SER A 139 11.08 51.00 -23.01
N GLY A 140 12.27 50.96 -22.37
CA GLY A 140 12.84 52.09 -21.71
C GLY A 140 13.13 53.15 -22.76
N THR A 141 12.22 54.11 -22.90
CA THR A 141 12.45 55.39 -23.61
C THR A 141 13.55 56.14 -22.91
N GLY A 142 14.70 56.21 -23.57
CA GLY A 142 15.76 57.17 -23.23
C GLY A 142 15.25 58.59 -23.25
N GLY A 143 15.45 59.29 -22.14
CA GLY A 143 15.33 60.73 -22.00
C GLY A 143 16.70 61.31 -21.97
N ALA A 144 17.12 61.90 -23.08
CA ALA A 144 18.25 62.81 -23.14
C ALA A 144 17.91 64.12 -22.41
N ARG A 145 18.80 64.56 -21.56
CA ARG A 145 19.31 65.94 -21.42
C ARG A 145 20.32 66.01 -20.30
#